data_0ba0419f5de4502cd12a9700ee40bba9
#
_entry.id   0ba0419f5de4502cd12a9700ee40bba9
#
_cell.length_a   1.000
_cell.length_b   1.000
_cell.length_c   1.000
_cell.angle_alpha   90.00
_cell.angle_beta   90.00
_cell.angle_gamma   90.00
#
_symmetry.space_group_name_H-M   'P 1'
#
loop_
_entity.id
_entity.type
_entity.pdbx_description
1 polymer ?
#
loop_
_entity_poly.entity_id
_entity_poly.type
_entity_poly.pdbx_seq_one_letter_code
_entity_poly.pdbx_strand_id
1 'polypeptide(L)'
;MNSATYGLPINSEFGYNRKIGYATRISTDGIYLHQLDDTIWAQGNTNLSHGCLNLSGENAKWYFDFVQPGDPVEVRYTGGPPLTVAQGGSWSVPWKDWVKGSALVARDAAPPAPAAQPAVAEPLPGQ
;
A
#
# COMPACT_ATOMS: atom_id res chain seq x y z
N MET A 1 -4.64 12.55 14.31
CA MET A 1 -3.55 11.58 14.32
C MET A 1 -2.99 11.48 15.72
N ASN A 2 -2.78 10.28 16.23
CA ASN A 2 -2.41 10.05 17.62
C ASN A 2 -1.27 9.02 17.65
N SER A 3 -0.13 9.39 18.25
CA SER A 3 1.06 8.54 18.32
C SER A 3 0.86 7.25 19.13
N ALA A 4 -0.07 7.25 20.08
CA ALA A 4 -0.37 6.05 20.87
C ALA A 4 -0.92 4.90 20.01
N THR A 5 -1.55 5.20 18.86
CA THR A 5 -1.99 4.19 17.89
C THR A 5 -0.83 3.38 17.30
N TYR A 6 0.37 3.94 17.34
CA TYR A 6 1.61 3.34 16.83
C TYR A 6 2.57 2.94 17.95
N GLY A 7 2.03 2.80 19.18
CA GLY A 7 2.82 2.36 20.34
C GLY A 7 3.70 3.44 20.98
N LEU A 8 3.61 4.70 20.54
CA LEU A 8 4.36 5.82 21.10
C LEU A 8 3.46 6.65 22.03
N PRO A 9 3.69 6.68 23.35
CA PRO A 9 2.84 7.42 24.29
C PRO A 9 2.78 8.91 23.94
N ILE A 10 1.56 9.50 24.02
CA ILE A 10 1.35 10.92 23.65
C ILE A 10 2.23 11.87 24.47
N ASN A 11 2.49 11.53 25.74
CA ASN A 11 3.27 12.34 26.67
C ASN A 11 4.78 12.04 26.61
N SER A 12 5.24 11.21 25.68
CA SER A 12 6.68 10.99 25.47
C SER A 12 7.29 12.14 24.65
N GLU A 13 8.62 12.23 24.66
CA GLU A 13 9.37 13.27 23.93
C GLU A 13 8.97 13.38 22.45
N PHE A 14 8.64 12.26 21.81
CA PHE A 14 8.22 12.21 20.40
C PHE A 14 6.71 11.93 20.24
N GLY A 15 5.96 11.96 21.35
CA GLY A 15 4.52 11.74 21.35
C GLY A 15 3.76 12.91 20.72
N TYR A 16 2.63 12.63 20.08
CA TYR A 16 1.77 13.67 19.53
C TYR A 16 0.29 13.25 19.50
N ASN A 17 -0.56 14.26 19.57
CA ASN A 17 -1.99 14.15 19.28
C ASN A 17 -2.39 15.37 18.44
N ARG A 18 -2.50 15.20 17.11
CA ARG A 18 -2.74 16.29 16.18
C ARG A 18 -3.95 16.03 15.31
N LYS A 19 -4.76 17.07 15.13
CA LYS A 19 -5.80 17.08 14.11
C LYS A 19 -5.13 17.32 12.75
N ILE A 20 -5.40 16.45 11.80
CA ILE A 20 -4.94 16.55 10.42
C ILE A 20 -6.17 16.61 9.49
N GLY A 21 -6.04 17.27 8.35
CA GLY A 21 -7.05 17.31 7.30
C GLY A 21 -6.63 16.50 6.08
N TYR A 22 -7.59 16.17 5.22
CA TYR A 22 -7.36 15.57 3.90
C TYR A 22 -6.32 14.45 3.91
N ALA A 23 -6.51 13.46 4.79
CA ALA A 23 -5.53 12.41 5.02
C ALA A 23 -5.74 11.24 4.06
N THR A 24 -4.79 11.05 3.15
CA THR A 24 -4.74 9.90 2.24
C THR A 24 -3.68 8.92 2.70
N ARG A 25 -4.09 7.69 2.99
CA ARG A 25 -3.19 6.63 3.43
C ARG A 25 -2.40 6.06 2.26
N ILE A 26 -1.08 5.95 2.40
CA ILE A 26 -0.18 5.45 1.35
C ILE A 26 0.62 4.21 1.78
N SER A 27 0.53 3.79 3.05
CA SER A 27 1.13 2.53 3.52
C SER A 27 0.28 1.86 4.59
N THR A 28 0.49 0.57 4.81
CA THR A 28 -0.25 -0.21 5.83
C THR A 28 0.21 0.06 7.25
N ASP A 29 1.42 0.58 7.42
CA ASP A 29 2.02 0.94 8.71
C ASP A 29 1.74 2.38 9.16
N GLY A 30 0.84 3.07 8.44
CA GLY A 30 0.30 4.35 8.92
C GLY A 30 0.97 5.59 8.37
N ILE A 31 1.59 5.53 7.20
CA ILE A 31 2.07 6.70 6.49
C ILE A 31 0.95 7.31 5.66
N TYR A 32 0.83 8.63 5.72
CA TYR A 32 -0.20 9.41 5.03
C TYR A 32 0.42 10.61 4.30
N LEU A 33 -0.23 11.01 3.21
CA LEU A 33 -0.22 12.40 2.73
C LEU A 33 -1.34 13.15 3.46
N HIS A 34 -1.06 14.30 4.08
CA HIS A 34 -2.09 15.03 4.82
C HIS A 34 -1.77 16.51 5.00
N GLN A 35 -2.81 17.29 5.24
CA GLN A 35 -2.67 18.69 5.64
C GLN A 35 -2.04 18.79 7.03
N LEU A 36 -1.04 19.67 7.15
CA LEU A 36 -0.52 20.14 8.42
C LEU A 36 0.08 21.55 8.25
N ASP A 37 -0.75 22.58 8.37
CA ASP A 37 -0.38 23.97 8.07
C ASP A 37 0.70 24.51 9.00
N ASP A 38 0.79 24.04 10.24
CA ASP A 38 1.84 24.40 11.19
C ASP A 38 3.26 24.08 10.68
N THR A 39 3.38 23.26 9.64
CA THR A 39 4.66 22.81 9.07
C THR A 39 4.95 23.41 7.70
N ILE A 40 4.18 24.37 7.21
CA ILE A 40 4.36 24.96 5.86
C ILE A 40 5.80 25.47 5.66
N TRP A 41 6.39 26.07 6.67
CA TRP A 41 7.75 26.58 6.64
C TRP A 41 8.83 25.50 6.38
N ALA A 42 8.51 24.23 6.69
CA ALA A 42 9.43 23.10 6.54
C ALA A 42 9.13 22.26 5.28
N GLN A 43 7.94 22.39 4.71
CA GLN A 43 7.52 21.59 3.57
C GLN A 43 8.44 21.83 2.36
N GLY A 44 8.98 20.73 1.79
CA GLY A 44 9.95 20.78 0.71
C GLY A 44 11.38 21.17 1.14
N ASN A 45 11.63 21.37 2.43
CA ASN A 45 12.92 21.86 2.94
C ASN A 45 13.48 21.01 4.11
N THR A 46 12.64 20.59 5.05
CA THR A 46 13.11 19.92 6.27
C THR A 46 12.17 18.78 6.66
N ASN A 47 12.74 17.63 7.07
CA ASN A 47 11.97 16.52 7.57
C ASN A 47 11.51 16.76 9.02
N LEU A 48 10.19 16.72 9.26
CA LEU A 48 9.59 16.95 10.57
C LEU A 48 8.63 15.83 11.01
N SER A 49 8.46 14.79 10.20
CA SER A 49 7.49 13.73 10.47
C SER A 49 8.18 12.39 10.74
N HIS A 50 7.41 11.41 11.21
CA HIS A 50 7.83 10.01 11.37
C HIS A 50 7.60 9.18 10.08
N GLY A 51 7.42 9.84 8.94
CA GLY A 51 7.20 9.21 7.63
C GLY A 51 6.06 9.83 6.82
N CYS A 52 5.09 10.50 7.44
CA CYS A 52 4.01 11.18 6.73
C CYS A 52 4.52 12.35 5.87
N LEU A 53 3.87 12.58 4.74
CA LEU A 53 4.12 13.73 3.88
C LEU A 53 3.17 14.86 4.26
N ASN A 54 3.75 15.92 4.84
CA ASN A 54 3.00 17.10 5.24
C ASN A 54 2.79 18.03 4.05
N LEU A 55 1.56 18.45 3.84
CA LEU A 55 1.15 19.35 2.75
C LEU A 55 0.43 20.58 3.31
N SER A 56 0.42 21.66 2.53
CA SER A 56 -0.51 22.78 2.76
C SER A 56 -1.96 22.32 2.59
N GLY A 57 -2.91 23.05 3.20
CA GLY A 57 -4.33 22.71 3.10
C GLY A 57 -4.82 22.63 1.66
N GLU A 58 -4.37 23.54 0.79
CA GLU A 58 -4.73 23.56 -0.63
C GLU A 58 -4.23 22.30 -1.36
N ASN A 59 -2.93 21.99 -1.22
CA ASN A 59 -2.33 20.83 -1.88
C ASN A 59 -2.87 19.51 -1.36
N ALA A 60 -3.09 19.39 -0.04
CA ALA A 60 -3.67 18.19 0.56
C ALA A 60 -5.09 17.95 0.08
N LYS A 61 -5.91 19.04 0.00
CA LYS A 61 -7.27 18.95 -0.52
C LYS A 61 -7.28 18.54 -1.98
N TRP A 62 -6.46 19.19 -2.82
CA TRP A 62 -6.37 18.85 -4.24
C TRP A 62 -6.01 17.37 -4.43
N TYR A 63 -5.00 16.89 -3.72
CA TYR A 63 -4.57 15.48 -3.81
C TYR A 63 -5.68 14.52 -3.34
N PHE A 64 -6.32 14.84 -2.22
CA PHE A 64 -7.40 14.03 -1.64
C PHE A 64 -8.60 13.88 -2.58
N ASP A 65 -8.94 14.95 -3.31
CA ASP A 65 -10.06 14.95 -4.27
C ASP A 65 -9.68 14.25 -5.59
N PHE A 66 -8.39 14.20 -5.93
CA PHE A 66 -7.89 13.64 -7.17
C PHE A 66 -7.65 12.13 -7.09
N VAL A 67 -7.03 11.64 -6.01
CA VAL A 67 -6.54 10.27 -5.89
C VAL A 67 -7.66 9.26 -5.70
N GLN A 68 -7.48 8.07 -6.28
CA GLN A 68 -8.39 6.94 -6.12
C GLN A 68 -7.70 5.77 -5.40
N PRO A 69 -8.47 4.90 -4.70
CA PRO A 69 -7.91 3.67 -4.15
C PRO A 69 -7.27 2.80 -5.25
N GLY A 70 -6.00 2.47 -5.08
CA GLY A 70 -5.21 1.71 -6.05
C GLY A 70 -4.22 2.54 -6.85
N ASP A 71 -4.30 3.87 -6.80
CA ASP A 71 -3.30 4.73 -7.43
C ASP A 71 -1.93 4.53 -6.77
N PRO A 72 -0.86 4.31 -7.56
CA PRO A 72 0.48 4.15 -7.02
C PRO A 72 1.05 5.49 -6.56
N VAL A 73 1.73 5.48 -5.42
CA VAL A 73 2.46 6.63 -4.89
C VAL A 73 3.94 6.28 -4.85
N GLU A 74 4.76 7.04 -5.57
CA GLU A 74 6.21 6.87 -5.57
C GLU A 74 6.86 8.03 -4.82
N VAL A 75 7.60 7.73 -3.75
CA VAL A 75 8.40 8.70 -3.00
C VAL A 75 9.87 8.50 -3.36
N ARG A 76 10.50 9.53 -3.90
CA ARG A 76 11.87 9.48 -4.43
C ARG A 76 12.84 10.29 -3.59
N TYR A 77 14.13 9.94 -3.70
CA TYR A 77 15.24 10.69 -3.11
C TYR A 77 15.19 10.81 -1.58
N THR A 78 14.62 9.82 -0.92
CA THR A 78 14.50 9.80 0.55
C THR A 78 15.79 9.34 1.26
N GLY A 79 16.70 8.66 0.55
CA GLY A 79 17.85 7.99 1.15
C GLY A 79 17.51 6.73 1.95
N GLY A 80 16.22 6.43 2.14
CA GLY A 80 15.74 5.24 2.84
C GLY A 80 15.55 4.02 1.93
N PRO A 81 15.41 2.82 2.50
CA PRO A 81 15.09 1.62 1.75
C PRO A 81 13.66 1.69 1.18
N PRO A 82 13.36 0.97 0.10
CA PRO A 82 11.99 0.79 -0.38
C PRO A 82 11.08 0.18 0.69
N LEU A 83 9.78 0.47 0.62
CA LEU A 83 8.80 -0.19 1.47
C LEU A 83 8.82 -1.71 1.23
N THR A 84 8.67 -2.47 2.30
CA THR A 84 8.48 -3.91 2.21
C THR A 84 7.07 -4.26 1.70
N VAL A 85 6.88 -5.48 1.19
CA VAL A 85 5.56 -5.96 0.77
C VAL A 85 4.54 -5.87 1.92
N ALA A 86 4.96 -6.18 3.16
CA ALA A 86 4.11 -6.09 4.35
C ALA A 86 3.63 -4.67 4.66
N GLN A 87 4.39 -3.66 4.27
CA GLN A 87 4.03 -2.24 4.39
C GLN A 87 3.16 -1.73 3.23
N GLY A 88 2.71 -2.60 2.34
CA GLY A 88 1.98 -2.25 1.13
C GLY A 88 2.89 -1.92 -0.05
N GLY A 89 4.19 -2.22 0.06
CA GLY A 89 5.19 -1.94 -0.95
C GLY A 89 5.30 -2.97 -2.07
N SER A 90 4.22 -3.67 -2.42
CA SER A 90 4.19 -4.61 -3.55
C SER A 90 4.65 -3.98 -4.87
N TRP A 91 4.44 -2.69 -5.04
CA TRP A 91 4.91 -1.89 -6.18
C TRP A 91 6.45 -1.76 -6.25
N SER A 92 7.17 -1.99 -5.15
CA SER A 92 8.63 -1.97 -5.12
C SER A 92 9.27 -3.30 -5.54
N VAL A 93 8.48 -4.36 -5.70
CA VAL A 93 8.96 -5.67 -6.16
C VAL A 93 9.16 -5.63 -7.68
N PRO A 94 10.37 -5.92 -8.20
CA PRO A 94 10.59 -5.98 -9.63
C PRO A 94 9.66 -6.99 -10.30
N TRP A 95 9.10 -6.64 -11.45
CA TRP A 95 8.15 -7.51 -12.16
C TRP A 95 8.66 -8.94 -12.39
N LYS A 96 9.94 -9.08 -12.73
CA LYS A 96 10.60 -10.39 -12.91
C LYS A 96 10.57 -11.27 -11.66
N ASP A 97 10.51 -10.66 -10.48
CA ASP A 97 10.44 -11.38 -9.20
C ASP A 97 8.98 -11.60 -8.77
N TRP A 98 8.11 -10.63 -9.05
CA TRP A 98 6.68 -10.75 -8.81
C TRP A 98 6.06 -11.94 -9.55
N VAL A 99 6.38 -12.11 -10.83
CA VAL A 99 5.81 -13.19 -11.67
C VAL A 99 6.21 -14.60 -11.21
N LYS A 100 7.35 -14.76 -10.50
CA LYS A 100 7.77 -16.07 -9.97
C LYS A 100 6.77 -16.67 -9.00
N GLY A 101 5.98 -15.84 -8.30
CA GLY A 101 4.91 -16.27 -7.40
C GLY A 101 3.56 -16.45 -8.11
N SER A 102 3.48 -16.26 -9.42
CA SER A 102 2.24 -16.37 -10.16
C SER A 102 1.80 -17.83 -10.35
N ALA A 103 0.55 -18.14 -10.02
CA ALA A 103 -0.05 -19.44 -10.30
C ALA A 103 -0.10 -19.76 -11.81
N LEU A 104 -0.08 -18.74 -12.67
CA LEU A 104 -0.06 -18.93 -14.12
C LEU A 104 1.26 -19.50 -14.60
N VAL A 105 2.39 -19.01 -14.07
CA VAL A 105 3.72 -19.53 -14.40
C VAL A 105 3.85 -20.99 -13.96
N ALA A 106 3.35 -21.33 -12.77
CA ALA A 106 3.33 -22.71 -12.29
C ALA A 106 2.46 -23.62 -13.17
N ARG A 107 1.34 -23.12 -13.68
CA ARG A 107 0.43 -23.85 -14.55
C ARG A 107 1.04 -24.09 -15.95
N ASP A 108 1.76 -23.13 -16.51
CA ASP A 108 2.42 -23.26 -17.81
C ASP A 108 3.64 -24.21 -17.74
N ALA A 109 4.22 -24.37 -16.56
CA ALA A 109 5.29 -25.33 -16.32
C ALA A 109 4.78 -26.76 -15.98
N ALA A 110 3.49 -26.91 -15.67
CA ALA A 110 2.87 -28.20 -15.41
C ALA A 110 2.52 -28.92 -16.72
N PRO A 111 2.68 -30.25 -16.82
CA PRO A 111 2.20 -30.99 -17.98
C PRO A 111 0.67 -30.79 -18.13
N PRO A 112 0.15 -30.76 -19.35
CA PRO A 112 -1.28 -30.59 -19.57
C PRO A 112 -2.05 -31.67 -18.79
N ALA A 113 -3.09 -31.26 -18.07
CA ALA A 113 -3.95 -32.19 -17.37
C ALA A 113 -4.47 -33.27 -18.36
N PRO A 114 -4.49 -34.55 -17.96
CA PRO A 114 -5.03 -35.59 -18.84
C PRO A 114 -6.45 -35.20 -19.25
N ALA A 115 -6.71 -35.31 -20.56
CA ALA A 115 -8.03 -35.01 -21.09
C ALA A 115 -9.10 -35.78 -20.31
N ALA A 116 -10.11 -35.06 -19.82
CA ALA A 116 -11.23 -35.70 -19.12
C ALA A 116 -11.82 -36.77 -20.03
N GLN A 117 -11.76 -38.00 -19.57
CA GLN A 117 -12.42 -39.10 -20.27
C GLN A 117 -13.93 -38.82 -20.31
N PRO A 118 -14.60 -38.92 -21.45
CA PRO A 118 -16.05 -38.77 -21.49
C PRO A 118 -16.67 -39.79 -20.50
N ALA A 119 -17.54 -39.28 -19.62
CA ALA A 119 -18.28 -40.15 -18.71
C ALA A 119 -18.99 -41.25 -19.51
N VAL A 120 -18.62 -42.47 -19.24
CA VAL A 120 -19.36 -43.62 -19.79
C VAL A 120 -20.75 -43.57 -19.15
N ALA A 121 -21.76 -43.31 -19.96
CA ALA A 121 -23.14 -43.32 -19.50
C ALA A 121 -23.45 -44.75 -19.00
N GLU A 122 -23.79 -44.88 -17.72
CA GLU A 122 -24.31 -46.14 -17.17
C GLU A 122 -25.61 -46.49 -17.91
N PRO A 123 -25.79 -47.75 -18.36
CA PRO A 123 -27.05 -48.19 -18.95
C PRO A 123 -28.17 -48.09 -17.90
N LEU A 124 -29.26 -47.43 -18.27
CA LEU A 124 -30.45 -47.34 -17.44
C LEU A 124 -30.92 -48.76 -17.08
N PRO A 125 -31.30 -49.07 -15.82
CA PRO A 125 -31.85 -50.35 -15.46
C PRO A 125 -33.14 -50.59 -16.24
N GLY A 126 -33.23 -51.77 -16.87
CA GLY A 126 -34.25 -52.17 -17.82
C GLY A 126 -35.68 -51.98 -17.34
N GLN A 127 -36.54 -51.54 -18.28
CA GLN A 127 -37.99 -51.67 -18.19
C GLN A 127 -38.40 -53.14 -18.39
#